data_d085e54457049ea89fea018148655912
#
_entry.id   d085e54457049ea89fea018148655912
#
_cell.length_a   1.000
_cell.length_b   1.000
_cell.length_c   1.000
_cell.angle_alpha   90.00
_cell.angle_beta   90.00
_cell.angle_gamma   90.00
#
_symmetry.space_group_name_H-M   'P 1'
#
loop_
_entity.id
_entity.type
_entity.pdbx_description
1 polymer ?
#
loop_
_entity_poly.entity_id
_entity_poly.type
_entity_poly.pdbx_seq_one_letter_code
_entity_poly.pdbx_strand_id
1 'polypeptide(L)'
;AFWDDFDALCTRYPQVLPWLREQHARGAVLCGEATGVFWLAEAGLLDGKEATTYWRFFNAFTERFPRVQLNQDKHLTDADNLYCAGGTTSACDLYIYLIERFCGANIAQAVARDILYEVQRSYSPGRIGFGGQKLHQDVIILQIQHWLEEHFADKFRFEDVAREHG
;
A
#
# COMPACT_ATOMS: atom_id res chain seq x y z
N ALA A 1 -2.20 0.52 -23.07
CA ALA A 1 -2.77 0.42 -21.71
C ALA A 1 -2.76 1.80 -21.08
N PHE A 2 -3.52 2.00 -20.00
CA PHE A 2 -3.64 3.28 -19.28
C PHE A 2 -2.29 3.93 -18.91
N TRP A 3 -1.23 3.14 -18.81
CA TRP A 3 0.10 3.55 -18.32
C TRP A 3 1.07 3.94 -19.40
N ASP A 4 0.79 3.58 -20.63
CA ASP A 4 1.70 3.84 -21.73
C ASP A 4 1.66 5.30 -22.15
N ASP A 5 0.72 6.09 -21.58
CA ASP A 5 0.54 7.49 -21.95
C ASP A 5 -0.12 8.35 -20.85
N PHE A 6 0.51 8.39 -19.66
CA PHE A 6 0.03 9.22 -18.58
C PHE A 6 0.03 10.73 -18.94
N ASP A 7 1.00 11.16 -19.76
CA ASP A 7 1.08 12.55 -20.23
C ASP A 7 -0.09 12.90 -21.16
N ALA A 8 -0.50 11.98 -22.02
CA ALA A 8 -1.71 12.18 -22.83
C ALA A 8 -2.98 12.24 -21.97
N LEU A 9 -3.05 11.47 -20.89
CA LEU A 9 -4.16 11.58 -19.94
C LEU A 9 -4.20 12.95 -19.25
N CYS A 10 -3.06 13.45 -18.78
CA CYS A 10 -2.95 14.78 -18.20
C CYS A 10 -3.35 15.85 -19.18
N THR A 11 -2.92 15.71 -20.45
CA THR A 11 -3.29 16.64 -21.52
C THR A 11 -4.78 16.58 -21.87
N ARG A 12 -5.34 15.37 -21.90
CA ARG A 12 -6.77 15.15 -22.21
C ARG A 12 -7.71 15.63 -21.10
N TYR A 13 -7.25 15.58 -19.86
CA TYR A 13 -8.04 15.91 -18.67
C TYR A 13 -7.35 16.96 -17.79
N PRO A 14 -7.02 18.16 -18.31
CA PRO A 14 -6.22 19.16 -17.62
C PRO A 14 -6.91 19.69 -16.34
N GLN A 15 -8.22 19.56 -16.25
CA GLN A 15 -9.00 20.01 -15.10
C GLN A 15 -8.82 19.12 -13.85
N VAL A 16 -8.31 17.88 -14.00
CA VAL A 16 -8.20 16.95 -12.86
C VAL A 16 -7.19 17.43 -11.83
N LEU A 17 -6.04 17.91 -12.26
CA LEU A 17 -4.98 18.36 -11.35
C LEU A 17 -5.40 19.57 -10.48
N PRO A 18 -5.92 20.69 -11.04
CA PRO A 18 -6.40 21.79 -10.23
C PRO A 18 -7.59 21.38 -9.35
N TRP A 19 -8.48 20.50 -9.83
CA TRP A 19 -9.59 20.00 -9.05
C TRP A 19 -9.11 19.21 -7.82
N LEU A 20 -8.13 18.30 -7.97
CA LEU A 20 -7.54 17.55 -6.85
C LEU A 20 -6.96 18.50 -5.78
N ARG A 21 -6.21 19.53 -6.22
CA ARG A 21 -5.65 20.54 -5.30
C ARG A 21 -6.75 21.28 -4.55
N GLU A 22 -7.79 21.67 -5.26
CA GLU A 22 -8.92 22.40 -4.67
C GLU A 22 -9.66 21.53 -3.63
N GLN A 23 -9.94 20.26 -3.96
CA GLN A 23 -10.62 19.35 -3.03
C GLN A 23 -9.77 19.12 -1.77
N HIS A 24 -8.45 18.87 -1.94
CA HIS A 24 -7.54 18.73 -0.81
C HIS A 24 -7.49 19.98 0.05
N ALA A 25 -7.38 21.18 -0.56
CA ALA A 25 -7.37 22.45 0.15
C ALA A 25 -8.67 22.73 0.93
N ARG A 26 -9.80 22.15 0.49
CA ARG A 26 -11.09 22.18 1.19
C ARG A 26 -11.21 21.13 2.30
N GLY A 27 -10.16 20.33 2.54
CA GLY A 27 -10.12 19.29 3.58
C GLY A 27 -10.70 17.93 3.15
N ALA A 28 -10.93 17.71 1.86
CA ALA A 28 -11.34 16.41 1.38
C ALA A 28 -10.25 15.35 1.62
N VAL A 29 -10.67 14.15 1.95
CA VAL A 29 -9.80 12.96 1.96
C VAL A 29 -9.64 12.48 0.53
N LEU A 30 -8.40 12.38 0.05
CA LEU A 30 -8.09 11.88 -1.28
C LEU A 30 -7.37 10.54 -1.18
N CYS A 31 -7.82 9.58 -1.96
CA CYS A 31 -7.25 8.24 -2.01
C CYS A 31 -6.73 7.95 -3.43
N GLY A 32 -5.45 7.58 -3.54
CA GLY A 32 -4.87 7.04 -4.75
C GLY A 32 -4.71 5.53 -4.62
N GLU A 33 -5.31 4.76 -5.54
CA GLU A 33 -5.14 3.32 -5.61
C GLU A 33 -4.21 2.97 -6.78
N ALA A 34 -3.25 2.10 -6.51
CA ALA A 34 -2.30 1.63 -7.50
C ALA A 34 -1.72 2.83 -8.27
N THR A 35 -2.00 2.90 -9.51
CA THR A 35 -1.54 3.94 -10.41
C THR A 35 -2.35 5.24 -10.33
N GLY A 36 -3.49 5.25 -9.62
CA GLY A 36 -4.19 6.47 -9.25
C GLY A 36 -3.35 7.42 -8.41
N VAL A 37 -2.32 6.90 -7.73
CA VAL A 37 -1.34 7.70 -6.97
C VAL A 37 -0.56 8.67 -7.84
N PHE A 38 -0.35 8.35 -9.13
CA PHE A 38 0.31 9.25 -10.08
C PHE A 38 -0.42 10.59 -10.22
N TRP A 39 -1.75 10.59 -10.17
CA TRP A 39 -2.53 11.83 -10.22
C TRP A 39 -2.30 12.71 -8.99
N LEU A 40 -2.18 12.11 -7.81
CA LEU A 40 -1.88 12.85 -6.58
C LEU A 40 -0.46 13.44 -6.62
N ALA A 41 0.50 12.66 -7.12
CA ALA A 41 1.88 13.11 -7.28
C ALA A 41 2.01 14.21 -8.35
N GLU A 42 1.35 14.06 -9.51
CA GLU A 42 1.34 15.07 -10.57
C GLU A 42 0.66 16.37 -10.14
N ALA A 43 -0.34 16.27 -9.25
CA ALA A 43 -0.94 17.44 -8.63
C ALA A 43 0.01 18.13 -7.63
N GLY A 44 1.19 17.56 -7.31
CA GLY A 44 2.14 18.07 -6.33
C GLY A 44 1.73 17.85 -4.88
N LEU A 45 0.66 17.08 -4.64
CA LEU A 45 0.10 16.87 -3.31
C LEU A 45 0.97 15.96 -2.45
N LEU A 46 1.79 15.11 -3.07
CA LEU A 46 2.67 14.15 -2.40
C LEU A 46 4.11 14.64 -2.23
N ASP A 47 4.44 15.86 -2.66
CA ASP A 47 5.79 16.41 -2.53
C ASP A 47 6.24 16.44 -1.06
N GLY A 48 7.40 15.84 -0.79
CA GLY A 48 7.97 15.72 0.56
C GLY A 48 7.25 14.72 1.47
N LYS A 49 6.23 14.02 0.98
CA LYS A 49 5.45 13.05 1.75
C LYS A 49 5.81 11.62 1.38
N GLU A 50 5.56 10.70 2.32
CA GLU A 50 5.67 9.27 2.07
C GLU A 50 4.46 8.80 1.24
N ALA A 51 4.74 8.01 0.20
CA ALA A 51 3.71 7.43 -0.65
C ALA A 51 4.09 6.01 -1.08
N THR A 52 3.11 5.22 -1.50
CA THR A 52 3.31 3.96 -2.20
C THR A 52 2.44 3.92 -3.44
N THR A 53 2.76 3.07 -4.38
CA THR A 53 2.01 2.85 -5.62
C THR A 53 2.09 1.38 -6.02
N TYR A 54 1.61 1.02 -7.21
CA TYR A 54 1.71 -0.34 -7.68
C TYR A 54 3.16 -0.70 -8.02
N TRP A 55 3.66 -1.78 -7.45
CA TRP A 55 5.08 -2.17 -7.47
C TRP A 55 5.73 -2.19 -8.85
N ARG A 56 4.97 -2.53 -9.91
CA ARG A 56 5.49 -2.53 -11.30
C ARG A 56 5.91 -1.15 -11.78
N PHE A 57 5.45 -0.10 -11.13
CA PHE A 57 5.70 1.28 -11.53
C PHE A 57 6.59 2.04 -10.55
N PHE A 58 7.22 1.36 -9.57
CA PHE A 58 8.09 2.02 -8.60
C PHE A 58 9.20 2.83 -9.27
N ASN A 59 9.92 2.24 -10.24
CA ASN A 59 10.99 2.94 -10.95
C ASN A 59 10.47 4.17 -11.71
N ALA A 60 9.44 3.99 -12.52
CA ALA A 60 8.81 5.07 -13.28
C ALA A 60 8.25 6.17 -12.38
N PHE A 61 7.70 5.79 -11.22
CA PHE A 61 7.19 6.74 -10.23
C PHE A 61 8.32 7.56 -9.60
N THR A 62 9.41 6.90 -9.18
CA THR A 62 10.57 7.56 -8.57
C THR A 62 11.27 8.50 -9.55
N GLU A 63 11.44 8.08 -10.80
CA GLU A 63 12.04 8.92 -11.85
C GLU A 63 11.21 10.17 -12.15
N ARG A 64 9.88 10.02 -12.20
CA ARG A 64 8.97 11.11 -12.51
C ARG A 64 8.75 12.07 -11.33
N PHE A 65 8.68 11.54 -10.12
CA PHE A 65 8.34 12.29 -8.90
C PHE A 65 9.44 12.22 -7.83
N PRO A 66 10.64 12.76 -8.11
CA PRO A 66 11.79 12.63 -7.22
C PRO A 66 11.62 13.36 -5.87
N ARG A 67 10.61 14.21 -5.72
CA ARG A 67 10.28 14.86 -4.44
C ARG A 67 9.36 14.04 -3.55
N VAL A 68 8.76 12.97 -4.06
CA VAL A 68 7.93 12.06 -3.27
C VAL A 68 8.81 11.00 -2.62
N GLN A 69 8.59 10.72 -1.34
CA GLN A 69 9.30 9.69 -0.62
C GLN A 69 8.61 8.34 -0.87
N LEU A 70 8.95 7.67 -1.99
CA LEU A 70 8.38 6.37 -2.30
C LEU A 70 8.84 5.32 -1.30
N ASN A 71 7.90 4.71 -0.58
CA ASN A 71 8.15 3.56 0.27
C ASN A 71 7.68 2.28 -0.45
N GLN A 72 8.65 1.44 -0.83
CA GLN A 72 8.42 0.20 -1.57
C GLN A 72 7.98 -0.97 -0.67
N ASP A 73 8.21 -0.85 0.64
CA ASP A 73 7.90 -1.89 1.62
C ASP A 73 6.50 -1.75 2.21
N LYS A 74 5.87 -0.59 2.01
CA LYS A 74 4.51 -0.33 2.47
C LYS A 74 3.48 -0.55 1.37
N HIS A 75 2.40 -1.24 1.72
CA HIS A 75 1.25 -1.38 0.83
C HIS A 75 0.25 -0.24 0.94
N LEU A 76 0.38 0.55 1.99
CA LEU A 76 -0.47 1.68 2.29
C LEU A 76 0.34 2.77 3.00
N THR A 77 0.12 4.01 2.60
CA THR A 77 0.66 5.20 3.26
C THR A 77 -0.45 6.22 3.49
N ASP A 78 -0.29 7.05 4.52
CA ASP A 78 -1.17 8.16 4.82
C ASP A 78 -0.36 9.41 5.22
N ALA A 79 -0.77 10.56 4.72
CA ALA A 79 -0.21 11.86 5.07
C ALA A 79 -1.22 12.97 4.75
N ASP A 80 -1.59 13.79 5.73
CA ASP A 80 -2.43 14.98 5.53
C ASP A 80 -3.73 14.74 4.74
N ASN A 81 -4.53 13.75 5.11
CA ASN A 81 -5.74 13.32 4.39
C ASN A 81 -5.48 12.77 2.96
N LEU A 82 -4.24 12.43 2.65
CA LEU A 82 -3.86 11.74 1.41
C LEU A 82 -3.53 10.29 1.75
N TYR A 83 -4.17 9.37 1.06
CA TYR A 83 -3.95 7.93 1.24
C TYR A 83 -3.50 7.31 -0.07
N CYS A 84 -2.47 6.48 0.00
CA CYS A 84 -1.98 5.74 -1.17
C CYS A 84 -2.01 4.25 -0.88
N ALA A 85 -2.63 3.48 -1.76
CA ALA A 85 -2.69 2.02 -1.69
C ALA A 85 -1.96 1.41 -2.89
N GLY A 86 -1.09 0.43 -2.64
CA GLY A 86 -0.25 -0.20 -3.67
C GLY A 86 -0.99 -1.12 -4.63
N GLY A 87 -2.22 -1.51 -4.32
CA GLY A 87 -3.03 -2.39 -5.17
C GLY A 87 -4.40 -2.70 -4.56
N THR A 88 -5.18 -3.52 -5.25
CA THR A 88 -6.60 -3.76 -4.91
C THR A 88 -6.81 -4.29 -3.50
N THR A 89 -5.96 -5.22 -3.03
CA THR A 89 -6.10 -5.76 -1.66
C THR A 89 -5.85 -4.68 -0.61
N SER A 90 -4.78 -3.90 -0.76
CA SER A 90 -4.50 -2.76 0.13
C SER A 90 -5.53 -1.64 0.02
N ALA A 91 -6.19 -1.49 -1.12
CA ALA A 91 -7.32 -0.59 -1.27
C ALA A 91 -8.54 -1.05 -0.45
N CYS A 92 -8.81 -2.36 -0.40
CA CYS A 92 -9.86 -2.89 0.47
C CYS A 92 -9.58 -2.59 1.96
N ASP A 93 -8.34 -2.80 2.42
CA ASP A 93 -7.92 -2.43 3.77
C ASP A 93 -8.14 -0.94 4.02
N LEU A 94 -7.76 -0.08 3.07
CA LEU A 94 -7.96 1.36 3.15
C LEU A 94 -9.44 1.72 3.27
N TYR A 95 -10.30 1.12 2.46
CA TYR A 95 -11.74 1.42 2.49
C TYR A 95 -12.36 1.01 3.82
N ILE A 96 -12.04 -0.16 4.34
CA ILE A 96 -12.52 -0.59 5.67
C ILE A 96 -12.01 0.36 6.76
N TYR A 97 -10.74 0.77 6.71
CA TYR A 97 -10.19 1.76 7.65
C TYR A 97 -10.94 3.10 7.60
N LEU A 98 -11.21 3.61 6.40
CA LEU A 98 -11.96 4.87 6.25
C LEU A 98 -13.41 4.75 6.74
N ILE A 99 -14.06 3.60 6.48
CA ILE A 99 -15.39 3.31 7.02
C ILE A 99 -15.34 3.28 8.55
N GLU A 100 -14.33 2.63 9.14
CA GLU A 100 -14.16 2.61 10.60
C GLU A 100 -13.96 4.03 11.15
N ARG A 101 -13.11 4.82 10.52
CA ARG A 101 -12.82 6.21 10.92
C ARG A 101 -14.05 7.11 10.88
N PHE A 102 -14.91 7.00 9.86
CA PHE A 102 -16.03 7.91 9.64
C PHE A 102 -17.38 7.36 10.12
N CYS A 103 -17.55 6.05 10.16
CA CYS A 103 -18.81 5.40 10.48
C CYS A 103 -18.76 4.51 11.73
N GLY A 104 -17.56 4.27 12.27
CA GLY A 104 -17.32 3.45 13.44
C GLY A 104 -17.13 1.95 13.16
N ALA A 105 -16.53 1.25 14.13
CA ALA A 105 -16.08 -0.14 13.99
C ALA A 105 -17.21 -1.13 13.66
N ASN A 106 -18.41 -0.93 14.21
CA ASN A 106 -19.53 -1.84 13.97
C ASN A 106 -19.94 -1.85 12.48
N ILE A 107 -19.96 -0.68 11.85
CA ILE A 107 -20.30 -0.55 10.42
C ILE A 107 -19.17 -1.12 9.56
N ALA A 108 -17.92 -0.82 9.89
CA ALA A 108 -16.76 -1.36 9.19
C ALA A 108 -16.75 -2.90 9.21
N GLN A 109 -17.03 -3.51 10.37
CA GLN A 109 -17.12 -4.97 10.50
C GLN A 109 -18.31 -5.56 9.73
N ALA A 110 -19.45 -4.88 9.68
CA ALA A 110 -20.58 -5.31 8.89
C ALA A 110 -20.25 -5.32 7.40
N VAL A 111 -19.66 -4.22 6.89
CA VAL A 111 -19.23 -4.11 5.49
C VAL A 111 -18.18 -5.17 5.15
N ALA A 112 -17.16 -5.36 5.99
CA ALA A 112 -16.14 -6.38 5.77
C ALA A 112 -16.74 -7.79 5.65
N ARG A 113 -17.74 -8.13 6.47
CA ARG A 113 -18.46 -9.41 6.38
C ARG A 113 -19.28 -9.52 5.12
N ASP A 114 -19.97 -8.45 4.72
CA ASP A 114 -20.84 -8.46 3.53
C ASP A 114 -20.02 -8.68 2.24
N ILE A 115 -18.79 -8.14 2.18
CA ILE A 115 -17.90 -8.34 1.03
C ILE A 115 -16.99 -9.59 1.19
N LEU A 116 -17.21 -10.41 2.22
CA LEU A 116 -16.40 -11.59 2.56
C LEU A 116 -14.89 -11.26 2.69
N TYR A 117 -14.59 -10.06 3.17
CA TYR A 117 -13.22 -9.61 3.35
C TYR A 117 -12.75 -9.88 4.78
N GLU A 118 -11.73 -10.71 4.90
CA GLU A 118 -11.05 -10.92 6.18
C GLU A 118 -10.12 -9.75 6.44
N VAL A 119 -10.55 -8.83 7.33
CA VAL A 119 -9.73 -7.68 7.72
C VAL A 119 -8.46 -8.20 8.38
N GLN A 120 -7.35 -8.08 7.72
CA GLN A 120 -6.06 -8.33 8.36
C GLN A 120 -5.82 -7.23 9.39
N ARG A 121 -6.02 -7.56 10.68
CA ARG A 121 -5.91 -6.63 11.83
C ARG A 121 -4.50 -6.07 12.05
N SER A 122 -3.66 -6.10 11.07
CA SER A 122 -2.30 -5.54 11.08
C SER A 122 -2.26 -4.07 10.61
N TYR A 123 -3.39 -3.35 10.76
CA TYR A 123 -3.43 -1.94 10.45
C TYR A 123 -2.80 -1.12 11.58
N SER A 124 -1.47 -1.14 11.63
CA SER A 124 -0.72 -0.03 12.23
C SER A 124 -0.24 0.84 11.07
N PRO A 125 -0.51 2.15 11.06
CA PRO A 125 0.12 3.05 10.11
C PRO A 125 1.64 2.82 10.18
N GLY A 126 2.22 2.30 9.10
CA GLY A 126 3.66 2.00 9.07
C GLY A 126 4.09 0.54 9.10
N ARG A 127 3.16 -0.45 9.07
CA ARG A 127 3.53 -1.87 9.20
C ARG A 127 2.99 -2.82 8.12
N ILE A 128 2.67 -2.35 6.94
CA ILE A 128 2.33 -3.24 5.83
C ILE A 128 3.49 -3.25 4.84
N GLY A 129 4.50 -4.06 5.12
CA GLY A 129 5.54 -4.43 4.16
C GLY A 129 5.38 -5.89 3.73
N PHE A 130 5.93 -6.27 2.58
CA PHE A 130 6.11 -7.69 2.21
C PHE A 130 6.90 -8.47 3.29
N GLY A 131 7.59 -7.77 4.19
CA GLY A 131 8.23 -8.32 5.38
C GLY A 131 7.30 -8.52 6.58
N GLY A 132 5.98 -8.35 6.46
CA GLY A 132 5.04 -8.44 7.60
C GLY A 132 5.06 -9.76 8.35
N GLN A 133 5.36 -10.84 7.66
CA GLN A 133 5.56 -12.15 8.29
C GLN A 133 6.90 -12.27 9.06
N LYS A 134 7.84 -11.34 8.87
CA LYS A 134 9.14 -11.29 9.59
C LYS A 134 9.17 -10.25 10.71
N LEU A 135 8.08 -9.54 10.95
CA LEU A 135 8.00 -8.50 11.98
C LEU A 135 7.64 -9.06 13.38
N HIS A 136 7.50 -10.37 13.51
CA HIS A 136 7.37 -11.00 14.82
C HIS A 136 8.74 -11.06 15.53
N GLN A 137 8.70 -11.12 16.86
CA GLN A 137 9.92 -11.17 17.70
C GLN A 137 10.40 -12.62 17.96
N ASP A 138 9.79 -13.61 17.29
CA ASP A 138 10.18 -15.00 17.45
C ASP A 138 11.43 -15.29 16.63
N VAL A 139 12.55 -15.43 17.33
CA VAL A 139 13.88 -15.64 16.73
C VAL A 139 13.96 -16.97 15.98
N ILE A 140 13.30 -18.01 16.50
CA ILE A 140 13.33 -19.34 15.90
C ILE A 140 12.58 -19.33 14.57
N ILE A 141 11.38 -18.75 14.55
CA ILE A 141 10.60 -18.63 13.31
C ILE A 141 11.34 -17.76 12.28
N LEU A 142 12.01 -16.69 12.70
CA LEU A 142 12.82 -15.87 11.79
C LEU A 142 13.98 -16.66 11.16
N GLN A 143 14.68 -17.48 11.95
CA GLN A 143 15.75 -18.33 11.45
C GLN A 143 15.23 -19.36 10.43
N ILE A 144 14.10 -20.00 10.73
CA ILE A 144 13.45 -20.95 9.81
C ILE A 144 13.01 -20.25 8.52
N GLN A 145 12.44 -19.05 8.60
CA GLN A 145 12.05 -18.27 7.42
C GLN A 145 13.26 -17.94 6.53
N HIS A 146 14.36 -17.48 7.12
CA HIS A 146 15.60 -17.23 6.38
C HIS A 146 16.15 -18.50 5.73
N TRP A 147 16.20 -19.58 6.48
CA TRP A 147 16.66 -20.86 5.97
C TRP A 147 15.82 -21.33 4.77
N LEU A 148 14.49 -21.24 4.87
CA LEU A 148 13.57 -21.59 3.78
C LEU A 148 13.76 -20.71 2.53
N GLU A 149 14.04 -19.43 2.68
CA GLU A 149 14.32 -18.52 1.56
C GLU A 149 15.62 -18.87 0.82
N GLU A 150 16.63 -19.35 1.53
CA GLU A 150 17.90 -19.76 0.94
C GLU A 150 17.82 -21.14 0.28
N HIS A 151 16.93 -22.03 0.78
CA HIS A 151 16.84 -23.44 0.37
C HIS A 151 15.51 -23.81 -0.30
N PHE A 152 14.69 -22.86 -0.71
CA PHE A 152 13.36 -23.13 -1.26
C PHE A 152 13.37 -24.03 -2.51
N ALA A 153 14.48 -24.10 -3.24
CA ALA A 153 14.67 -24.96 -4.40
C ALA A 153 15.21 -26.35 -4.07
N ASP A 154 15.65 -26.57 -2.82
CA ASP A 154 16.23 -27.83 -2.38
C ASP A 154 15.14 -28.83 -1.94
N LYS A 155 15.48 -30.10 -1.95
CA LYS A 155 14.61 -31.18 -1.38
C LYS A 155 14.90 -31.30 0.11
N PHE A 156 13.96 -30.86 0.94
CA PHE A 156 14.04 -31.01 2.39
C PHE A 156 12.71 -31.52 2.97
N ARG A 157 12.74 -31.95 4.24
CA ARG A 157 11.55 -32.29 5.02
C ARG A 157 11.40 -31.28 6.13
N PHE A 158 10.19 -30.80 6.34
CA PHE A 158 9.91 -29.79 7.38
C PHE A 158 10.24 -30.31 8.80
N GLU A 159 10.08 -31.59 9.03
CA GLU A 159 10.42 -32.22 10.32
C GLU A 159 11.93 -32.15 10.63
N ASP A 160 12.78 -32.18 9.60
CA ASP A 160 14.23 -32.07 9.79
C ASP A 160 14.62 -30.63 10.08
N VAL A 161 14.04 -29.67 9.36
CA VAL A 161 14.22 -28.22 9.61
C VAL A 161 13.74 -27.85 11.01
N ALA A 162 12.57 -28.33 11.43
CA ALA A 162 12.05 -28.07 12.78
C ALA A 162 12.94 -28.66 13.88
N ARG A 163 13.55 -29.82 13.62
CA ARG A 163 14.47 -30.47 14.58
C ARG A 163 15.81 -29.74 14.70
N GLU A 164 16.27 -29.14 13.62
CA GLU A 164 17.55 -28.41 13.59
C GLU A 164 17.46 -27.04 14.27
N HIS A 165 16.29 -26.42 14.24
CA HIS A 165 16.08 -25.08 14.76
C HIS A 165 15.32 -25.01 16.11
N GLY A 166 14.90 -26.14 16.67
CA GLY A 166 14.28 -26.19 18.00
C GLY A 166 13.15 -27.14 18.18
#